data_710c3cc2b62d39a74c317e7d771f0875
#
_entry.id   710c3cc2b62d39a74c317e7d771f0875
#
_cell.length_a   1.000
_cell.length_b   1.000
_cell.length_c   1.000
_cell.angle_alpha   90.00
_cell.angle_beta   90.00
_cell.angle_gamma   90.00
#
_symmetry.space_group_name_H-M   'P 1'
#
loop_
_entity.id
_entity.type
_entity.pdbx_description
1 polymer ?
#
loop_
_entity_poly.entity_id
_entity_poly.type
_entity_poly.pdbx_seq_one_letter_code
_entity_poly.pdbx_strand_id
1 'polypeptide(L)'
;MKTPSVPLPLFHVDFPDEWLFLLVLPSIEVKVHGDDEKTKFSLLKKINTKEISYIVLMGLLPSLIDNDIEGFGKSLTMIQEKVGEMFSVSQGGIFAHSICKKIIEFMLRNGVFGAGQSSWGPIIYGLVKKGKTSCNIKKKVNEYISFNGIKGKTWLVRANNNGRTIILGEHNADN
;
A
#
# COMPACT_ATOMS: atom_id res chain seq x y z
N MET A 1 -0.36 2.95 -36.08
CA MET A 1 -0.39 3.03 -34.59
C MET A 1 -0.90 1.70 -34.06
N LYS A 2 -0.15 1.00 -33.20
CA LYS A 2 -0.68 -0.21 -32.54
C LYS A 2 -1.70 0.25 -31.50
N THR A 3 -2.90 -0.30 -31.57
CA THR A 3 -3.94 -0.09 -30.54
C THR A 3 -3.36 -0.51 -29.18
N PRO A 4 -3.45 0.33 -28.14
CA PRO A 4 -3.00 -0.08 -26.82
C PRO A 4 -3.78 -1.32 -26.39
N SER A 5 -3.11 -2.45 -26.26
CA SER A 5 -3.71 -3.66 -25.73
C SER A 5 -3.49 -3.73 -24.23
N VAL A 6 -4.50 -4.16 -23.50
CA VAL A 6 -4.36 -4.47 -22.07
C VAL A 6 -3.37 -5.63 -21.94
N PRO A 7 -2.31 -5.51 -21.13
CA PRO A 7 -1.40 -6.62 -20.91
C PRO A 7 -2.14 -7.84 -20.36
N LEU A 8 -1.85 -9.01 -20.92
CA LEU A 8 -2.40 -10.26 -20.39
C LEU A 8 -1.74 -10.58 -19.03
N PRO A 9 -2.51 -11.02 -18.03
CA PRO A 9 -1.95 -11.46 -16.78
C PRO A 9 -1.10 -12.73 -17.01
N LEU A 10 0.10 -12.77 -16.41
CA LEU A 10 0.96 -13.96 -16.49
C LEU A 10 0.45 -15.07 -15.57
N PHE A 11 -0.14 -14.71 -14.45
CA PHE A 11 -0.77 -15.62 -13.50
C PHE A 11 -1.75 -14.83 -12.63
N HIS A 12 -2.63 -15.56 -11.95
CA HIS A 12 -3.57 -15.04 -10.96
C HIS A 12 -3.52 -15.93 -9.72
N VAL A 13 -3.43 -15.31 -8.55
CA VAL A 13 -3.47 -15.99 -7.26
C VAL A 13 -4.41 -15.21 -6.34
N ASP A 14 -5.32 -15.93 -5.71
CA ASP A 14 -6.21 -15.33 -4.73
C ASP A 14 -5.43 -14.91 -3.48
N PHE A 15 -5.75 -13.74 -2.97
CA PHE A 15 -5.15 -13.26 -1.73
C PHE A 15 -5.83 -13.94 -0.54
N PRO A 16 -5.08 -14.46 0.45
CA PRO A 16 -5.65 -15.22 1.56
C PRO A 16 -6.66 -14.41 2.38
N ASP A 17 -7.84 -14.97 2.65
CA ASP A 17 -8.92 -14.33 3.42
C ASP A 17 -8.53 -14.02 4.88
N GLU A 18 -7.54 -14.74 5.40
CA GLU A 18 -6.99 -14.55 6.75
C GLU A 18 -6.00 -13.38 6.84
N TRP A 19 -5.63 -12.79 5.71
CA TRP A 19 -4.74 -11.63 5.67
C TRP A 19 -5.55 -10.36 5.48
N LEU A 20 -5.33 -9.41 6.37
CA LEU A 20 -5.97 -8.10 6.32
C LEU A 20 -4.92 -7.00 6.13
N PHE A 21 -5.37 -5.88 5.62
CA PHE A 21 -4.60 -4.65 5.66
C PHE A 21 -5.18 -3.69 6.69
N LEU A 22 -4.32 -3.23 7.59
CA LEU A 22 -4.61 -2.07 8.43
C LEU A 22 -4.27 -0.83 7.61
N LEU A 23 -5.30 -0.11 7.18
CA LEU A 23 -5.15 1.17 6.50
C LEU A 23 -5.15 2.29 7.53
N VAL A 24 -4.26 3.27 7.33
CA VAL A 24 -4.20 4.49 8.12
C VAL A 24 -4.19 5.68 7.18
N LEU A 25 -5.15 6.58 7.33
CA LEU A 25 -5.23 7.84 6.60
C LEU A 25 -4.99 9.00 7.59
N PRO A 26 -3.74 9.47 7.74
CA PRO A 26 -3.47 10.66 8.52
C PRO A 26 -4.00 11.90 7.80
N SER A 27 -4.57 12.84 8.56
CA SER A 27 -5.02 14.14 8.03
C SER A 27 -3.82 15.08 7.88
N ILE A 28 -3.06 14.86 6.82
CA ILE A 28 -1.89 15.67 6.44
C ILE A 28 -2.02 16.10 5.00
N GLU A 29 -1.49 17.26 4.67
CA GLU A 29 -1.42 17.70 3.28
C GLU A 29 -0.30 16.97 2.55
N VAL A 30 -0.63 16.39 1.41
CA VAL A 30 0.33 15.82 0.46
C VAL A 30 0.29 16.64 -0.81
N LYS A 31 1.43 17.23 -1.17
CA LYS A 31 1.55 18.21 -2.26
C LYS A 31 1.61 17.59 -3.66
N VAL A 32 0.83 16.55 -3.95
CA VAL A 32 0.85 15.93 -5.28
C VAL A 32 -0.56 15.73 -5.81
N HIS A 33 -0.97 16.61 -6.73
CA HIS A 33 -2.24 16.48 -7.44
C HIS A 33 -2.11 16.92 -8.90
N GLY A 34 -2.73 16.17 -9.82
CA GLY A 34 -2.96 16.57 -11.21
C GLY A 34 -1.69 16.80 -12.04
N ASP A 35 -1.54 18.00 -12.61
CA ASP A 35 -0.43 18.32 -13.54
C ASP A 35 0.96 18.26 -12.90
N ASP A 36 1.06 18.43 -11.58
CA ASP A 36 2.29 18.21 -10.82
C ASP A 36 2.77 16.76 -10.89
N GLU A 37 1.86 15.81 -11.06
CA GLU A 37 2.21 14.39 -11.13
C GLU A 37 3.08 14.08 -12.35
N LYS A 38 2.75 14.60 -13.52
CA LYS A 38 3.54 14.42 -14.76
C LYS A 38 4.95 14.97 -14.61
N THR A 39 5.07 16.14 -14.03
CA THR A 39 6.37 16.79 -13.77
C THR A 39 7.19 15.96 -12.79
N LYS A 40 6.57 15.46 -11.72
CA LYS A 40 7.22 14.63 -10.71
C LYS A 40 7.64 13.26 -11.23
N PHE A 41 6.89 12.67 -12.15
CA PHE A 41 7.30 11.43 -12.84
C PHE A 41 8.58 11.62 -13.66
N SER A 42 8.79 12.81 -14.26
CA SER A 42 10.03 13.10 -14.99
C SER A 42 11.26 13.21 -14.09
N LEU A 43 11.07 13.46 -12.81
CA LEU A 43 12.12 13.60 -11.79
C LEU A 43 12.44 12.29 -11.04
N LEU A 44 11.80 11.18 -11.40
CA LEU A 44 12.04 9.91 -10.74
C LEU A 44 13.50 9.46 -10.87
N LYS A 45 14.06 9.06 -9.74
CA LYS A 45 15.38 8.46 -9.72
C LYS A 45 15.35 7.12 -10.46
N LYS A 46 16.23 6.93 -11.41
CA LYS A 46 16.40 5.61 -12.03
C LYS A 46 16.93 4.63 -10.99
N ILE A 47 16.16 3.59 -10.71
CA ILE A 47 16.58 2.48 -9.85
C ILE A 47 16.75 1.21 -10.68
N ASN A 48 17.47 0.26 -10.11
CA ASN A 48 17.64 -1.04 -10.73
C ASN A 48 16.36 -1.89 -10.50
N THR A 49 15.48 -1.91 -11.49
CA THR A 49 14.23 -2.69 -11.42
C THR A 49 14.47 -4.21 -11.30
N LYS A 50 15.70 -4.70 -11.60
CA LYS A 50 16.04 -6.11 -11.41
C LYS A 50 15.92 -6.55 -9.95
N GLU A 51 16.29 -5.66 -9.00
CA GLU A 51 16.14 -5.96 -7.58
C GLU A 51 14.67 -6.11 -7.18
N ILE A 52 13.79 -5.21 -7.65
CA ILE A 52 12.35 -5.31 -7.39
C ILE A 52 11.79 -6.59 -8.03
N SER A 53 12.16 -6.87 -9.27
CA SER A 53 11.73 -8.10 -9.95
C SER A 53 12.19 -9.35 -9.20
N TYR A 54 13.41 -9.36 -8.69
CA TYR A 54 13.94 -10.45 -7.87
C TYR A 54 13.13 -10.64 -6.58
N ILE A 55 12.86 -9.55 -5.84
CA ILE A 55 12.06 -9.61 -4.61
C ILE A 55 10.64 -10.12 -4.90
N VAL A 56 10.04 -9.68 -6.00
CA VAL A 56 8.70 -10.14 -6.40
C VAL A 56 8.72 -11.64 -6.72
N LEU A 57 9.63 -12.08 -7.59
CA LEU A 57 9.63 -13.44 -8.12
C LEU A 57 10.15 -14.48 -7.13
N MET A 58 11.13 -14.10 -6.29
CA MET A 58 11.80 -15.03 -5.37
C MET A 58 11.33 -14.88 -3.91
N GLY A 59 10.61 -13.82 -3.59
CA GLY A 59 10.12 -13.56 -2.23
C GLY A 59 8.60 -13.41 -2.17
N LEU A 60 8.06 -12.35 -2.77
CA LEU A 60 6.65 -12.00 -2.61
C LEU A 60 5.69 -13.09 -3.11
N LEU A 61 5.89 -13.54 -4.35
CA LEU A 61 5.00 -14.52 -4.99
C LEU A 61 5.09 -15.91 -4.37
N PRO A 62 6.28 -16.48 -4.13
CA PRO A 62 6.37 -17.75 -3.41
C PRO A 62 5.68 -17.70 -2.04
N SER A 63 5.95 -16.63 -1.26
CA SER A 63 5.31 -16.46 0.05
C SER A 63 3.78 -16.36 -0.02
N LEU A 64 3.25 -15.74 -1.08
CA LEU A 64 1.79 -15.69 -1.30
C LEU A 64 1.22 -17.09 -1.58
N ILE A 65 1.89 -17.88 -2.43
CA ILE A 65 1.47 -19.23 -2.80
C ILE A 65 1.53 -20.15 -1.59
N ASP A 66 2.58 -20.02 -0.77
CA ASP A 66 2.80 -20.85 0.41
C ASP A 66 2.01 -20.38 1.65
N ASN A 67 1.22 -19.29 1.54
CA ASN A 67 0.54 -18.63 2.66
C ASN A 67 1.49 -18.21 3.79
N ASP A 68 2.74 -17.87 3.46
CA ASP A 68 3.74 -17.32 4.37
C ASP A 68 3.56 -15.81 4.50
N ILE A 69 2.80 -15.38 5.52
CA ILE A 69 2.53 -13.96 5.77
C ILE A 69 3.79 -13.18 6.15
N GLU A 70 4.77 -13.82 6.79
CA GLU A 70 6.02 -13.18 7.21
C GLU A 70 6.91 -12.88 6.01
N GLY A 71 7.15 -13.87 5.16
CA GLY A 71 7.91 -13.72 3.92
C GLY A 71 7.27 -12.73 2.96
N PHE A 72 5.93 -12.80 2.81
CA PHE A 72 5.18 -11.83 2.00
C PHE A 72 5.32 -10.41 2.53
N GLY A 73 5.10 -10.21 3.84
CA GLY A 73 5.17 -8.90 4.47
C GLY A 73 6.56 -8.28 4.40
N LYS A 74 7.60 -9.08 4.63
CA LYS A 74 9.00 -8.65 4.47
C LYS A 74 9.29 -8.21 3.04
N SER A 75 8.91 -9.02 2.06
CA SER A 75 9.09 -8.72 0.63
C SER A 75 8.34 -7.46 0.24
N LEU A 76 7.10 -7.29 0.72
CA LEU A 76 6.27 -6.10 0.50
C LEU A 76 6.95 -4.84 1.02
N THR A 77 7.50 -4.87 2.23
CA THR A 77 8.23 -3.73 2.82
C THR A 77 9.48 -3.39 2.02
N MET A 78 10.26 -4.40 1.62
CA MET A 78 11.46 -4.19 0.79
C MET A 78 11.13 -3.53 -0.56
N ILE A 79 10.04 -3.97 -1.22
CA ILE A 79 9.55 -3.36 -2.46
C ILE A 79 9.17 -1.89 -2.22
N GLN A 80 8.45 -1.61 -1.13
CA GLN A 80 8.04 -0.25 -0.79
C GLN A 80 9.21 0.68 -0.52
N GLU A 81 10.26 0.21 0.13
CA GLU A 81 11.49 0.97 0.34
C GLU A 81 12.17 1.29 -0.99
N LYS A 82 12.32 0.30 -1.88
CA LYS A 82 12.91 0.50 -3.22
C LYS A 82 12.10 1.46 -4.08
N VAL A 83 10.78 1.32 -4.10
CA VAL A 83 9.89 2.25 -4.79
C VAL A 83 9.98 3.65 -4.15
N GLY A 84 10.00 3.74 -2.83
CA GLY A 84 10.18 5.00 -2.11
C GLY A 84 11.50 5.70 -2.44
N GLU A 85 12.60 4.94 -2.59
CA GLU A 85 13.88 5.48 -3.06
C GLU A 85 13.76 6.11 -4.47
N MET A 86 13.00 5.49 -5.37
CA MET A 86 12.73 6.01 -6.71
C MET A 86 12.01 7.36 -6.64
N PHE A 87 11.01 7.47 -5.77
CA PHE A 87 10.21 8.67 -5.61
C PHE A 87 10.83 9.73 -4.68
N SER A 88 11.94 9.42 -4.01
CA SER A 88 12.51 10.24 -2.93
C SER A 88 12.80 11.69 -3.32
N VAL A 89 13.27 11.93 -4.56
CA VAL A 89 13.55 13.28 -5.07
C VAL A 89 12.26 14.09 -5.21
N SER A 90 11.20 13.45 -5.69
CA SER A 90 9.92 14.11 -5.98
C SER A 90 9.04 14.33 -4.75
N GLN A 91 9.21 13.51 -3.70
CA GLN A 91 8.37 13.56 -2.49
C GLN A 91 9.12 13.98 -1.21
N GLY A 92 10.44 14.18 -1.31
CA GLY A 92 11.26 14.65 -0.19
C GLY A 92 11.69 13.55 0.80
N GLY A 93 11.62 12.28 0.40
CA GLY A 93 12.02 11.13 1.22
C GLY A 93 11.43 9.82 0.70
N ILE A 94 11.73 8.70 1.37
CA ILE A 94 11.17 7.38 1.02
C ILE A 94 9.64 7.37 1.12
N PHE A 95 9.09 8.13 2.05
CA PHE A 95 7.64 8.33 2.23
C PHE A 95 7.29 9.80 2.04
N ALA A 96 6.07 10.07 1.58
CA ALA A 96 5.60 11.43 1.25
C ALA A 96 5.64 12.41 2.42
N HIS A 97 5.63 11.92 3.64
CA HIS A 97 5.67 12.73 4.84
C HIS A 97 6.35 12.00 6.00
N SER A 98 7.06 12.73 6.86
CA SER A 98 7.74 12.17 8.04
C SER A 98 6.78 11.47 9.02
N ILE A 99 5.53 11.93 9.10
CA ILE A 99 4.45 11.30 9.88
C ILE A 99 4.14 9.89 9.34
N CYS A 100 4.06 9.72 8.01
CA CYS A 100 3.85 8.40 7.40
C CYS A 100 4.96 7.43 7.79
N LYS A 101 6.23 7.86 7.69
CA LYS A 101 7.39 7.08 8.13
C LYS A 101 7.26 6.63 9.60
N LYS A 102 6.95 7.56 10.50
CA LYS A 102 6.82 7.26 11.94
C LYS A 102 5.71 6.25 12.23
N ILE A 103 4.56 6.35 11.54
CA ILE A 103 3.45 5.41 11.72
C ILE A 103 3.82 4.03 11.16
N ILE A 104 4.47 3.96 9.98
CA ILE A 104 4.94 2.69 9.38
C ILE A 104 5.93 2.00 10.33
N GLU A 105 6.93 2.71 10.84
CA GLU A 105 7.89 2.17 11.80
C GLU A 105 7.22 1.70 13.10
N PHE A 106 6.21 2.45 13.58
CA PHE A 106 5.42 2.05 14.74
C PHE A 106 4.65 0.76 14.47
N MET A 107 3.98 0.64 13.31
CA MET A 107 3.25 -0.56 12.92
C MET A 107 4.16 -1.78 12.86
N LEU A 108 5.31 -1.68 12.18
CA LEU A 108 6.28 -2.78 12.06
C LEU A 108 6.78 -3.24 13.43
N ARG A 109 7.08 -2.32 14.36
CA ARG A 109 7.49 -2.66 15.73
C ARG A 109 6.38 -3.27 16.58
N ASN A 110 5.12 -3.15 16.18
CA ASN A 110 3.96 -3.64 16.93
C ASN A 110 3.27 -4.86 16.29
N GLY A 111 3.99 -5.61 15.44
CA GLY A 111 3.53 -6.90 14.95
C GLY A 111 2.79 -6.88 13.61
N VAL A 112 2.96 -5.81 12.84
CA VAL A 112 2.59 -5.77 11.42
C VAL A 112 3.66 -6.50 10.63
N PHE A 113 3.29 -7.44 9.77
CA PHE A 113 4.21 -8.29 9.00
C PHE A 113 4.93 -7.55 7.87
N GLY A 114 4.28 -6.52 7.31
CA GLY A 114 4.85 -5.67 6.28
C GLY A 114 4.04 -4.39 6.15
N ALA A 115 4.67 -3.31 5.74
CA ALA A 115 4.01 -2.01 5.65
C ALA A 115 4.55 -1.16 4.50
N GLY A 116 3.75 -0.20 4.07
CA GLY A 116 4.11 0.71 3.02
C GLY A 116 3.13 1.87 2.86
N GLN A 117 3.38 2.67 1.83
CA GLN A 117 2.56 3.81 1.43
C GLN A 117 1.82 3.49 0.13
N SER A 118 0.58 3.90 0.01
CA SER A 118 -0.20 3.77 -1.22
C SER A 118 0.10 4.96 -2.14
N SER A 119 0.75 4.68 -3.28
CA SER A 119 1.09 5.70 -4.29
C SER A 119 1.80 6.91 -3.65
N TRP A 120 1.35 8.13 -3.95
CA TRP A 120 1.88 9.37 -3.39
C TRP A 120 1.46 9.65 -1.92
N GLY A 121 0.82 8.68 -1.26
CA GLY A 121 0.26 8.88 0.08
C GLY A 121 -1.04 9.73 0.06
N PRO A 122 -1.51 10.20 1.22
CA PRO A 122 -1.01 9.93 2.56
C PRO A 122 -1.46 8.58 3.15
N ILE A 123 -2.23 7.78 2.41
CA ILE A 123 -2.66 6.46 2.90
C ILE A 123 -1.44 5.57 3.05
N ILE A 124 -1.32 4.97 4.22
CA ILE A 124 -0.36 3.93 4.54
C ILE A 124 -1.08 2.65 4.92
N TYR A 125 -0.42 1.53 4.72
CA TYR A 125 -0.99 0.23 5.01
C TYR A 125 -0.01 -0.67 5.76
N GLY A 126 -0.56 -1.61 6.53
CA GLY A 126 0.19 -2.64 7.20
C GLY A 126 -0.50 -3.99 7.09
N LEU A 127 0.23 -5.04 6.73
CA LEU A 127 -0.26 -6.40 6.60
C LEU A 127 -0.39 -7.03 8.00
N VAL A 128 -1.56 -7.57 8.31
CA VAL A 128 -1.85 -8.23 9.59
C VAL A 128 -2.65 -9.52 9.37
N LYS A 129 -2.52 -10.47 10.29
CA LYS A 129 -3.35 -11.68 10.30
C LYS A 129 -4.68 -11.38 10.99
N LYS A 130 -5.79 -11.82 10.41
CA LYS A 130 -7.15 -11.68 10.94
C LYS A 130 -7.27 -12.29 12.33
N GLY A 131 -7.91 -11.57 13.25
CA GLY A 131 -8.15 -12.06 14.61
C GLY A 131 -8.04 -10.97 15.68
N LYS A 132 -7.98 -11.38 16.94
CA LYS A 132 -7.85 -10.45 18.09
C LYS A 132 -6.59 -9.58 17.99
N THR A 133 -5.50 -10.15 17.48
CA THR A 133 -4.22 -9.44 17.31
C THR A 133 -4.34 -8.25 16.36
N SER A 134 -5.03 -8.40 15.22
CA SER A 134 -5.21 -7.28 14.28
C SER A 134 -6.05 -6.14 14.89
N CYS A 135 -7.08 -6.47 15.67
CA CYS A 135 -7.86 -5.47 16.40
C CYS A 135 -7.01 -4.73 17.46
N ASN A 136 -6.15 -5.46 18.17
CA ASN A 136 -5.23 -4.87 19.15
C ASN A 136 -4.20 -3.97 18.49
N ILE A 137 -3.64 -4.38 17.34
CA ILE A 137 -2.69 -3.56 16.57
C ILE A 137 -3.39 -2.27 16.11
N LYS A 138 -4.59 -2.38 15.55
CA LYS A 138 -5.40 -1.22 15.16
C LYS A 138 -5.63 -0.26 16.34
N LYS A 139 -5.98 -0.80 17.52
CA LYS A 139 -6.16 0.01 18.73
C LYS A 139 -4.89 0.74 19.10
N LYS A 140 -3.73 0.05 19.17
CA LYS A 140 -2.43 0.66 19.45
C LYS A 140 -2.07 1.76 18.45
N VAL A 141 -2.35 1.56 17.16
CA VAL A 141 -2.10 2.57 16.13
C VAL A 141 -2.98 3.80 16.34
N ASN A 142 -4.27 3.62 16.67
CA ASN A 142 -5.16 4.73 17.00
C ASN A 142 -4.68 5.51 18.23
N GLU A 143 -4.25 4.81 19.28
CA GLU A 143 -3.67 5.43 20.48
C GLU A 143 -2.39 6.21 20.15
N TYR A 144 -1.51 5.62 19.33
CA TYR A 144 -0.27 6.25 18.90
C TYR A 144 -0.52 7.55 18.10
N ILE A 145 -1.41 7.52 17.10
CA ILE A 145 -1.71 8.72 16.29
C ILE A 145 -2.37 9.80 17.16
N SER A 146 -3.30 9.42 18.04
CA SER A 146 -3.95 10.34 18.96
C SER A 146 -2.96 10.98 19.93
N PHE A 147 -2.09 10.17 20.56
CA PHE A 147 -1.08 10.64 21.51
C PHE A 147 -0.09 11.64 20.86
N ASN A 148 0.24 11.44 19.58
CA ASN A 148 1.10 12.34 18.83
C ASN A 148 0.36 13.52 18.17
N GLY A 149 -0.90 13.76 18.54
CA GLY A 149 -1.71 14.85 17.99
C GLY A 149 -2.04 14.72 16.50
N ILE A 150 -1.89 13.53 15.93
CA ILE A 150 -2.15 13.25 14.52
C ILE A 150 -3.64 12.91 14.38
N LYS A 151 -4.39 13.74 13.67
CA LYS A 151 -5.76 13.39 13.24
C LYS A 151 -5.68 12.37 12.11
N GLY A 152 -6.60 11.40 12.12
CA GLY A 152 -6.62 10.38 11.06
C GLY A 152 -7.71 9.34 11.27
N LYS A 153 -7.86 8.45 10.29
CA LYS A 153 -8.81 7.33 10.31
C LYS A 153 -8.08 6.02 10.06
N THR A 154 -8.58 4.93 10.62
CA THR A 154 -8.01 3.60 10.43
C THR A 154 -9.08 2.57 10.11
N TRP A 155 -8.75 1.62 9.24
CA TRP A 155 -9.63 0.52 8.86
C TRP A 155 -8.86 -0.79 8.79
N LEU A 156 -9.53 -1.90 9.14
CA LEU A 156 -9.10 -3.23 8.75
C LEU A 156 -9.91 -3.62 7.51
N VAL A 157 -9.22 -3.92 6.42
CA VAL A 157 -9.83 -4.29 5.14
C VAL A 157 -9.24 -5.60 4.63
N ARG A 158 -10.00 -6.31 3.81
CA ARG A 158 -9.56 -7.52 3.10
C ARG A 158 -9.41 -7.22 1.61
N ALA A 159 -8.63 -8.04 0.91
CA ALA A 159 -8.58 -8.03 -0.54
C ALA A 159 -9.93 -8.45 -1.14
N ASN A 160 -10.21 -7.97 -2.35
CA ASN A 160 -11.36 -8.42 -3.14
C ASN A 160 -10.86 -9.29 -4.30
N ASN A 161 -10.97 -10.60 -4.15
CA ASN A 161 -10.56 -11.56 -5.17
C ASN A 161 -11.55 -11.65 -6.35
N ASN A 162 -12.77 -11.13 -6.18
CA ASN A 162 -13.81 -11.16 -7.23
C ASN A 162 -13.67 -10.05 -8.27
N GLY A 163 -12.71 -9.14 -8.08
CA GLY A 163 -12.48 -8.03 -9.00
C GLY A 163 -13.58 -6.95 -8.95
N ARG A 164 -13.76 -6.24 -10.06
CA ARG A 164 -14.68 -5.11 -10.16
C ARG A 164 -16.10 -5.55 -10.49
N THR A 165 -17.08 -5.05 -9.74
CA THR A 165 -18.50 -5.14 -10.09
C THR A 165 -18.96 -3.81 -10.70
N ILE A 166 -19.64 -3.86 -11.87
CA ILE A 166 -20.27 -2.70 -12.49
C ILE A 166 -21.78 -2.83 -12.30
N ILE A 167 -22.37 -1.88 -11.60
CA ILE A 167 -23.82 -1.77 -11.49
C ILE A 167 -24.27 -0.69 -12.47
N LEU A 168 -25.00 -1.09 -13.50
CA LEU A 168 -25.63 -0.14 -14.41
C LEU A 168 -26.98 0.24 -13.78
N GLY A 169 -27.07 1.46 -13.23
CA GLY A 169 -28.34 2.03 -12.81
C GLY A 169 -29.11 2.51 -14.04
N GLU A 170 -30.39 2.18 -14.15
CA GLU A 170 -31.29 2.87 -15.07
C GLU A 170 -31.41 4.31 -14.57
N HIS A 171 -30.90 5.25 -15.38
CA HIS A 171 -31.18 6.65 -15.18
C HIS A 171 -32.64 6.83 -15.66
N ASN A 172 -33.61 6.77 -14.76
CA ASN A 172 -34.94 7.29 -15.05
C ASN A 172 -34.78 8.79 -15.26
N ALA A 173 -34.64 9.16 -16.53
CA ALA A 173 -34.83 10.53 -17.00
C ALA A 173 -36.36 10.82 -16.94
N ASP A 174 -36.84 11.06 -15.73
CA ASP A 174 -38.20 11.57 -15.57
C ASP A 174 -38.13 12.91 -14.79
N ASN A 175 -38.49 13.94 -15.63
CA ASN A 175 -38.87 15.33 -15.33
C ASN A 175 -37.78 16.33 -15.04
#